data_6d1d13918dfe264e7a2630ff267ccb2e
#
_entry.id   6d1d13918dfe264e7a2630ff267ccb2e
#
_cell.length_a   1.000
_cell.length_b   1.000
_cell.length_c   1.000
_cell.angle_alpha   90.00
_cell.angle_beta   90.00
_cell.angle_gamma   90.00
#
_symmetry.space_group_name_H-M   'P 1'
#
loop_
_entity.id
_entity.type
_entity.pdbx_description
1 polymer ?
#
loop_
_entity_poly.entity_id
_entity_poly.type
_entity_poly.pdbx_seq_one_letter_code
_entity_poly.pdbx_strand_id
1 'polypeptide(L)'
;MNACIFCSIVAGDIPSFRVYEDQDHLAFLDIYPAALGHALVIPKKHSADIHEITGPEYGALASRAKVVADLIQGKLATDGVTVMQMNRAAGWQSVFHTHFHVIPRFTADNLNQPWKPAAASQDELSEIHSRIIQS
;
A
#
# COMPACT_ATOMS: atom_id res chain seq x y z
N MET A 1 6.37 16.88 -18.69
CA MET A 1 5.03 16.34 -18.42
C MET A 1 5.18 15.06 -17.60
N ASN A 2 4.44 14.95 -16.53
CA ASN A 2 4.52 13.80 -15.66
C ASN A 2 3.55 12.73 -16.13
N ALA A 3 4.07 11.55 -16.47
CA ALA A 3 3.25 10.42 -16.90
C ALA A 3 2.61 9.66 -15.73
N CYS A 4 2.94 10.03 -14.48
CA CYS A 4 2.43 9.36 -13.30
C CYS A 4 0.98 9.77 -13.03
N ILE A 5 0.08 8.79 -13.06
CA ILE A 5 -1.34 9.02 -12.81
C ILE A 5 -1.59 9.55 -11.39
N PHE A 6 -0.82 9.10 -10.39
CA PHE A 6 -0.98 9.58 -9.03
C PHE A 6 -0.51 11.03 -8.87
N CYS A 7 0.56 11.42 -9.56
CA CYS A 7 0.97 12.83 -9.59
C CYS A 7 -0.12 13.71 -10.22
N SER A 8 -0.80 13.20 -11.24
CA SER A 8 -1.92 13.91 -11.88
C SER A 8 -3.11 14.03 -10.94
N ILE A 9 -3.37 13.03 -10.11
CA ILE A 9 -4.41 13.08 -9.08
C ILE A 9 -4.05 14.13 -8.02
N VAL A 10 -2.80 14.14 -7.56
CA VAL A 10 -2.30 15.14 -6.59
C VAL A 10 -2.49 16.56 -7.13
N ALA A 11 -2.18 16.76 -8.41
CA ALA A 11 -2.31 18.06 -9.07
C ALA A 11 -3.76 18.48 -9.32
N GLY A 12 -4.72 17.56 -9.18
CA GLY A 12 -6.12 17.84 -9.46
C GLY A 12 -6.51 17.72 -10.92
N ASP A 13 -5.60 17.26 -11.78
CA ASP A 13 -5.85 17.09 -13.22
C ASP A 13 -6.76 15.89 -13.49
N ILE A 14 -6.74 14.90 -12.60
CA ILE A 14 -7.61 13.71 -12.65
C ILE A 14 -8.46 13.71 -11.38
N PRO A 15 -9.78 13.60 -11.48
CA PRO A 15 -10.64 13.55 -10.30
C PRO A 15 -10.43 12.25 -9.54
N SER A 16 -10.67 12.29 -8.22
CA SER A 16 -10.57 11.13 -7.35
C SER A 16 -11.53 11.28 -6.17
N PHE A 17 -11.85 10.16 -5.53
CA PHE A 17 -12.66 10.17 -4.31
C PHE A 17 -11.71 10.26 -3.11
N ARG A 18 -11.36 11.47 -2.71
CA ARG A 18 -10.42 11.72 -1.62
C ARG A 18 -11.07 11.41 -0.27
N VAL A 19 -10.37 10.64 0.55
CA VAL A 19 -10.85 10.27 1.90
C VAL A 19 -10.01 10.87 3.01
N TYR A 20 -8.78 11.29 2.70
CA TYR A 20 -7.86 11.93 3.64
C TYR A 20 -6.85 12.77 2.86
N GLU A 21 -6.48 13.91 3.42
CA GLU A 21 -5.43 14.75 2.82
C GLU A 21 -4.76 15.57 3.91
N ASP A 22 -3.44 15.66 3.86
CA ASP A 22 -2.67 16.64 4.61
C ASP A 22 -1.69 17.35 3.66
N GLN A 23 -0.76 18.13 4.20
CA GLN A 23 0.15 18.92 3.36
C GLN A 23 0.97 18.03 2.43
N ASP A 24 1.39 16.84 2.89
CA ASP A 24 2.34 15.98 2.17
C ASP A 24 1.76 14.67 1.69
N HIS A 25 0.52 14.34 2.05
CA HIS A 25 -0.08 13.03 1.78
C HIS A 25 -1.51 13.17 1.27
N LEU A 26 -1.92 12.16 0.50
CA LEU A 26 -3.28 12.07 -0.04
C LEU A 26 -3.73 10.60 0.04
N ALA A 27 -4.98 10.39 0.41
CA ALA A 27 -5.61 9.08 0.31
C ALA A 27 -6.91 9.20 -0.48
N PHE A 28 -7.12 8.25 -1.38
CA PHE A 28 -8.29 8.23 -2.25
C PHE A 28 -8.71 6.79 -2.53
N LEU A 29 -9.96 6.62 -2.97
CA LEU A 29 -10.48 5.29 -3.23
C LEU A 29 -9.88 4.72 -4.52
N ASP A 30 -9.53 3.43 -4.48
CA ASP A 30 -9.14 2.67 -5.66
C ASP A 30 -10.39 2.44 -6.52
N ILE A 31 -10.33 2.82 -7.79
CA ILE A 31 -11.46 2.62 -8.72
C ILE A 31 -11.53 1.20 -9.27
N TYR A 32 -10.52 0.36 -9.00
CA TYR A 32 -10.52 -1.09 -9.27
C TYR A 32 -10.34 -1.85 -7.95
N PRO A 33 -11.29 -1.70 -7.01
CA PRO A 33 -11.06 -2.12 -5.63
C PRO A 33 -11.10 -3.64 -5.46
N ALA A 34 -10.28 -4.14 -4.53
CA ALA A 34 -10.41 -5.51 -4.04
C ALA A 34 -11.69 -5.68 -3.22
N ALA A 35 -12.10 -4.62 -2.53
CA ALA A 35 -13.36 -4.52 -1.79
C ALA A 35 -13.79 -3.06 -1.79
N LEU A 36 -15.09 -2.79 -1.74
CA LEU A 36 -15.59 -1.41 -1.69
C LEU A 36 -15.04 -0.69 -0.45
N GLY A 37 -14.39 0.44 -0.68
CA GLY A 37 -13.70 1.18 0.36
C GLY A 37 -12.18 0.94 0.37
N HIS A 38 -11.65 0.13 -0.55
CA HIS A 38 -10.23 -0.04 -0.76
C HIS A 38 -9.61 1.31 -1.08
N ALA A 39 -8.72 1.80 -0.21
CA ALA A 39 -8.08 3.09 -0.35
C ALA A 39 -6.61 2.95 -0.69
N LEU A 40 -6.09 3.96 -1.39
CA LEU A 40 -4.67 4.11 -1.69
C LEU A 40 -4.16 5.32 -0.92
N VAL A 41 -3.01 5.17 -0.27
CA VAL A 41 -2.38 6.25 0.51
C VAL A 41 -1.04 6.55 -0.13
N ILE A 42 -0.85 7.79 -0.56
CA ILE A 42 0.33 8.20 -1.31
C ILE A 42 1.00 9.42 -0.68
N PRO A 43 2.32 9.56 -0.83
CA PRO A 43 2.97 10.85 -0.63
C PRO A 43 2.68 11.73 -1.86
N LYS A 44 2.51 13.04 -1.65
CA LYS A 44 2.34 13.97 -2.77
C LYS A 44 3.62 14.08 -3.60
N LYS A 45 4.78 13.98 -2.94
CA LYS A 45 6.07 13.94 -3.61
C LYS A 45 6.25 12.58 -4.29
N HIS A 46 6.62 12.58 -5.56
CA HIS A 46 6.83 11.36 -6.32
C HIS A 46 8.08 10.61 -5.85
N SER A 47 7.92 9.30 -5.67
CA SER A 47 9.00 8.33 -5.58
C SER A 47 8.48 7.03 -6.17
N ALA A 48 9.31 6.27 -6.86
CA ALA A 48 8.83 5.10 -7.60
C ALA A 48 8.43 3.95 -6.67
N ASP A 49 9.23 3.66 -5.66
CA ASP A 49 9.04 2.50 -4.79
C ASP A 49 9.78 2.68 -3.46
N ILE A 50 9.73 1.64 -2.62
CA ILE A 50 10.36 1.62 -1.29
C ILE A 50 11.85 1.89 -1.32
N HIS A 51 12.53 1.58 -2.43
CA HIS A 51 13.98 1.77 -2.54
C HIS A 51 14.35 3.20 -2.90
N GLU A 52 13.45 3.93 -3.55
CA GLU A 52 13.67 5.32 -3.93
C GLU A 52 13.25 6.32 -2.84
N ILE A 53 12.14 6.05 -2.15
CA ILE A 53 11.66 6.92 -1.07
C ILE A 53 12.64 6.90 0.11
N THR A 54 12.78 8.02 0.81
CA THR A 54 13.64 8.05 2.01
C THR A 54 12.98 7.34 3.17
N GLY A 55 13.81 6.90 4.15
CA GLY A 55 13.29 6.27 5.37
C GLY A 55 12.29 7.14 6.12
N PRO A 56 12.62 8.41 6.42
CA PRO A 56 11.67 9.31 7.08
C PRO A 56 10.38 9.52 6.31
N GLU A 57 10.46 9.68 4.98
CA GLU A 57 9.28 9.83 4.14
C GLU A 57 8.41 8.56 4.13
N TYR A 58 9.05 7.40 4.09
CA TYR A 58 8.34 6.12 4.16
C TYR A 58 7.64 5.94 5.51
N GLY A 59 8.33 6.28 6.59
CA GLY A 59 7.74 6.22 7.94
C GLY A 59 6.53 7.13 8.08
N ALA A 60 6.60 8.34 7.55
CA ALA A 60 5.48 9.28 7.55
C ALA A 60 4.30 8.73 6.74
N LEU A 61 4.58 8.14 5.58
CA LEU A 61 3.55 7.52 4.73
C LEU A 61 2.87 6.34 5.45
N ALA A 62 3.65 5.47 6.09
CA ALA A 62 3.11 4.34 6.85
C ALA A 62 2.21 4.81 7.99
N SER A 63 2.60 5.91 8.66
CA SER A 63 1.79 6.52 9.70
C SER A 63 0.44 7.01 9.16
N ARG A 64 0.41 7.54 7.94
CA ARG A 64 -0.84 7.95 7.29
C ARG A 64 -1.69 6.76 6.87
N ALA A 65 -1.06 5.65 6.46
CA ALA A 65 -1.79 4.41 6.20
C ALA A 65 -2.56 3.94 7.45
N LYS A 66 -1.93 4.06 8.64
CA LYS A 66 -2.62 3.76 9.90
C LYS A 66 -3.82 4.68 10.12
N VAL A 67 -3.67 5.98 9.88
CA VAL A 67 -4.77 6.94 10.03
C VAL A 67 -5.95 6.54 9.14
N VAL A 68 -5.67 6.19 7.89
CA VAL A 68 -6.70 5.79 6.91
C VAL A 68 -7.34 4.44 7.32
N ALA A 69 -6.52 3.50 7.81
CA ALA A 69 -7.04 2.21 8.31
C ALA A 69 -8.03 2.42 9.47
N ASP A 70 -7.68 3.28 10.41
CA ASP A 70 -8.55 3.60 11.55
C ASP A 70 -9.84 4.30 11.07
N LEU A 71 -9.72 5.20 10.10
CA LEU A 71 -10.87 5.89 9.51
C LEU A 71 -11.83 4.89 8.85
N ILE A 72 -11.30 4.00 8.04
CA ILE A 72 -12.11 2.97 7.34
C ILE A 72 -12.75 2.02 8.36
N GLN A 73 -11.99 1.57 9.35
CA GLN A 73 -12.51 0.71 10.42
C GLN A 73 -13.68 1.39 11.12
N GLY A 74 -13.54 2.66 11.48
CA GLY A 74 -14.59 3.37 12.21
C GLY A 74 -15.82 3.67 11.36
N LYS A 75 -15.64 4.00 10.09
CA LYS A 75 -16.75 4.44 9.23
C LYS A 75 -17.48 3.27 8.57
N LEU A 76 -16.78 2.20 8.25
CA LEU A 76 -17.37 1.05 7.56
C LEU A 76 -17.65 -0.14 8.50
N ALA A 77 -17.26 -0.04 9.77
CA ALA A 77 -17.44 -1.09 10.77
C ALA A 77 -16.91 -2.44 10.28
N THR A 78 -15.67 -2.44 9.78
CA THR A 78 -15.02 -3.62 9.21
C THR A 78 -14.66 -4.64 10.29
N ASP A 79 -14.58 -5.92 9.91
CA ASP A 79 -14.09 -6.97 10.80
C ASP A 79 -12.56 -7.01 10.86
N GLY A 80 -11.91 -6.45 9.86
CA GLY A 80 -10.47 -6.33 9.79
C GLY A 80 -10.05 -5.39 8.69
N VAL A 81 -8.74 -5.15 8.58
CA VAL A 81 -8.14 -4.33 7.51
C VAL A 81 -6.87 -5.02 7.06
N THR A 82 -6.70 -5.14 5.75
CA THR A 82 -5.44 -5.59 5.16
C THR A 82 -4.69 -4.37 4.65
N VAL A 83 -3.45 -4.20 5.10
CA VAL A 83 -2.57 -3.12 4.63
C VAL A 83 -1.42 -3.75 3.87
N MET A 84 -1.19 -3.30 2.63
CA MET A 84 -0.13 -3.82 1.77
C MET A 84 0.62 -2.67 1.11
N GLN A 85 1.92 -2.88 0.90
CA GLN A 85 2.74 -1.97 0.12
C GLN A 85 3.57 -2.82 -0.84
N MET A 86 3.50 -2.51 -2.14
CA MET A 86 4.06 -3.33 -3.20
C MET A 86 5.13 -2.55 -3.95
N ASN A 87 6.22 -3.24 -4.33
CA ASN A 87 7.36 -2.59 -4.95
C ASN A 87 7.80 -3.34 -6.18
N ARG A 88 7.87 -2.63 -7.32
CA ARG A 88 8.24 -3.13 -8.63
C ARG A 88 7.24 -4.16 -9.16
N ALA A 89 7.32 -4.44 -10.45
CA ALA A 89 6.35 -5.34 -11.11
C ALA A 89 6.34 -6.73 -10.47
N ALA A 90 7.51 -7.28 -10.13
CA ALA A 90 7.60 -8.59 -9.49
C ALA A 90 6.96 -8.61 -8.10
N GLY A 91 6.89 -7.46 -7.42
CA GLY A 91 6.20 -7.29 -6.15
C GLY A 91 4.75 -6.85 -6.29
N TRP A 92 4.20 -6.91 -7.50
CA TRP A 92 2.80 -6.58 -7.87
C TRP A 92 2.49 -5.08 -7.90
N GLN A 93 3.49 -4.23 -7.95
CA GLN A 93 3.26 -2.80 -8.11
C GLN A 93 2.76 -2.52 -9.54
N SER A 94 1.62 -1.85 -9.66
CA SER A 94 1.04 -1.51 -10.96
C SER A 94 1.20 -0.03 -11.30
N VAL A 95 1.27 0.85 -10.31
CA VAL A 95 1.55 2.27 -10.49
C VAL A 95 2.86 2.59 -9.77
N PHE A 96 3.83 3.15 -10.51
CA PHE A 96 5.19 3.38 -9.99
C PHE A 96 5.30 4.75 -9.32
N HIS A 97 4.53 4.89 -8.28
CA HIS A 97 4.50 5.96 -7.30
C HIS A 97 4.21 5.26 -5.98
N THR A 98 5.12 5.33 -5.02
CA THR A 98 5.03 4.59 -3.76
C THR A 98 3.66 4.79 -3.11
N HIS A 99 3.00 3.71 -2.73
CA HIS A 99 1.68 3.80 -2.10
C HIS A 99 1.39 2.58 -1.24
N PHE A 100 0.54 2.79 -0.23
CA PHE A 100 -0.04 1.73 0.56
C PHE A 100 -1.46 1.45 0.08
N HIS A 101 -1.83 0.17 0.10
CA HIS A 101 -3.22 -0.27 -0.06
C HIS A 101 -3.81 -0.47 1.33
N VAL A 102 -5.00 0.03 1.55
CA VAL A 102 -5.77 -0.19 2.77
C VAL A 102 -7.09 -0.80 2.35
N ILE A 103 -7.28 -2.08 2.66
CA ILE A 103 -8.43 -2.86 2.16
C ILE A 103 -9.32 -3.23 3.34
N PRO A 104 -10.60 -2.77 3.33
CA PRO A 104 -11.54 -3.18 4.36
C PRO A 104 -11.86 -4.68 4.20
N ARG A 105 -11.88 -5.40 5.32
CA ARG A 105 -12.13 -6.83 5.31
C ARG A 105 -13.34 -7.16 6.17
N PHE A 106 -14.15 -8.10 5.66
CA PHE A 106 -15.33 -8.59 6.35
C PHE A 106 -15.26 -10.10 6.42
N THR A 107 -15.80 -10.67 7.50
CA THR A 107 -15.86 -12.13 7.65
C THR A 107 -16.55 -12.73 6.43
N ALA A 108 -15.93 -13.73 5.83
CA ALA A 108 -16.44 -14.41 4.62
C ALA A 108 -16.56 -13.52 3.38
N ASP A 109 -15.68 -12.52 3.23
CA ASP A 109 -15.65 -11.64 2.05
C ASP A 109 -15.05 -12.33 0.79
N ASN A 110 -14.60 -13.57 0.91
CA ASN A 110 -14.03 -14.40 -0.16
C ASN A 110 -12.75 -13.85 -0.79
N LEU A 111 -12.10 -12.89 -0.14
CA LEU A 111 -10.76 -12.46 -0.56
C LEU A 111 -9.73 -13.40 0.04
N ASN A 112 -9.02 -14.11 -0.80
CA ASN A 112 -8.03 -15.11 -0.39
C ASN A 112 -6.62 -14.57 -0.53
N GLN A 113 -5.72 -15.09 0.32
CA GLN A 113 -4.30 -14.80 0.15
C GLN A 113 -3.85 -15.31 -1.22
N PRO A 114 -2.98 -14.55 -1.93
CA PRO A 114 -2.55 -14.94 -3.27
C PRO A 114 -1.61 -16.14 -3.30
N TRP A 115 -1.10 -16.56 -2.16
CA TRP A 115 -0.25 -17.76 -2.04
C TRP A 115 -0.71 -18.60 -0.86
N LYS A 116 -0.32 -19.89 -0.89
CA LYS A 116 -0.59 -20.82 0.19
C LYS A 116 0.69 -20.99 1.03
N PRO A 117 0.65 -20.66 2.33
CA PRO A 117 1.82 -20.84 3.18
C PRO A 117 2.24 -22.31 3.25
N ALA A 118 3.54 -22.56 3.18
CA ALA A 118 4.12 -23.87 3.33
C ALA A 118 5.44 -23.77 4.09
N ALA A 119 5.77 -24.79 4.86
CA ALA A 119 7.01 -24.81 5.64
C ALA A 119 8.22 -24.96 4.73
N ALA A 120 9.28 -24.18 4.98
CA ALA A 120 10.57 -24.37 4.37
C ALA A 120 11.41 -25.32 5.24
N SER A 121 12.40 -26.00 4.64
CA SER A 121 13.33 -26.84 5.39
C SER A 121 14.30 -25.99 6.21
N GLN A 122 14.86 -26.57 7.28
CA GLN A 122 15.86 -25.88 8.10
C GLN A 122 17.11 -25.52 7.29
N ASP A 123 17.52 -26.38 6.35
CA ASP A 123 18.68 -26.12 5.50
C ASP A 123 18.43 -24.94 4.56
N GLU A 124 17.26 -24.87 3.95
CA GLU A 124 16.88 -23.72 3.10
C GLU A 124 16.86 -22.43 3.90
N LEU A 125 16.27 -22.45 5.10
CA LEU A 125 16.21 -21.27 5.97
C LEU A 125 17.60 -20.83 6.41
N SER A 126 18.47 -21.79 6.78
CA SER A 126 19.83 -21.49 7.20
C SER A 126 20.65 -20.85 6.07
N GLU A 127 20.51 -21.38 4.87
CA GLU A 127 21.21 -20.82 3.69
C GLU A 127 20.75 -19.40 3.39
N ILE A 128 19.46 -19.18 3.28
CA ILE A 128 18.95 -17.84 2.95
C ILE A 128 19.22 -16.84 4.08
N HIS A 129 19.16 -17.30 5.32
CA HIS A 129 19.51 -16.48 6.48
C HIS A 129 20.94 -15.96 6.38
N SER A 130 21.89 -16.86 6.06
CA SER A 130 23.30 -16.49 5.91
C SER A 130 23.51 -15.45 4.82
N ARG A 131 22.79 -15.57 3.69
CA ARG A 131 22.88 -14.61 2.59
C ARG A 131 22.33 -13.25 2.95
N ILE A 132 21.27 -13.19 3.76
CA ILE A 132 20.64 -11.94 4.17
C ILE A 132 21.52 -11.18 5.15
N ILE A 133 22.10 -11.86 6.14
CA ILE A 133 22.90 -11.21 7.20
C ILE A 133 24.35 -11.00 6.82
N GLN A 134 24.80 -11.54 5.71
CA GLN A 134 26.18 -11.38 5.23
C GLN A 134 26.41 -9.92 4.82
N SER A 135 27.50 -9.34 5.32
CA SER A 135 27.90 -7.98 4.99
C SER A 135 28.66 -7.90 3.67
#